data_64a5a109b5757d3615c92ecd335b5d8b
#
_entry.id   64a5a109b5757d3615c92ecd335b5d8b
#
_cell.length_a   1.000
_cell.length_b   1.000
_cell.length_c   1.000
_cell.angle_alpha   90.00
_cell.angle_beta   90.00
_cell.angle_gamma   90.00
#
_symmetry.space_group_name_H-M   'P 1'
#
loop_
_entity.id
_entity.type
_entity.pdbx_description
1 polymer ?
#
loop_
_entity_poly.entity_id
_entity_poly.type
_entity_poly.pdbx_seq_one_letter_code
_entity_poly.pdbx_strand_id
1 'polypeptide(L)'
;MSHLQEEYIMFRKMRRAEKKAIPNEETIRLLQESKRGVLAVAGDDDYPYAVPVNYYYDAAAGKIYFHSSLAGHKVDAMKRNPKICFTVYGEPEIKDLDWAPYVKSVVVFGKAQPVADPEKKRAVLKTFAMKYYPNEAEADEEIELDFRAVQMIEITIEHMTGKEIQEK
;
A
#
# COMPACT_ATOMS: atom_id res chain seq x y z
N MET A 1 27.21 -28.56 -0.29
CA MET A 1 25.84 -28.34 -0.77
C MET A 1 25.00 -27.82 0.38
N SER A 2 24.88 -26.51 0.48
CA SER A 2 24.07 -25.88 1.54
C SER A 2 22.64 -25.79 1.04
N HIS A 3 21.76 -26.57 1.65
CA HIS A 3 20.33 -26.38 1.50
C HIS A 3 19.96 -25.03 2.16
N LEU A 4 19.73 -24.02 1.32
CA LEU A 4 18.98 -22.84 1.74
C LEU A 4 17.54 -23.33 2.04
N GLN A 5 17.22 -23.49 3.31
CA GLN A 5 15.84 -23.58 3.76
C GLN A 5 15.21 -22.23 3.42
N GLU A 6 14.39 -22.17 2.39
CA GLU A 6 13.45 -21.07 2.23
C GLU A 6 12.53 -21.08 3.47
N GLU A 7 12.71 -20.13 4.36
CA GLU A 7 11.78 -19.92 5.48
C GLU A 7 10.40 -19.61 4.86
N TYR A 8 9.53 -20.59 4.90
CA TYR A 8 8.14 -20.42 4.48
C TYR A 8 7.45 -19.52 5.51
N ILE A 9 7.37 -18.23 5.22
CA ILE A 9 6.67 -17.27 6.08
C ILE A 9 5.17 -17.56 5.95
N MET A 10 4.60 -18.19 6.95
CA MET A 10 3.17 -18.42 7.01
C MET A 10 2.48 -17.24 7.70
N PHE A 11 1.79 -16.39 6.92
CA PHE A 11 0.98 -15.30 7.46
C PHE A 11 -0.19 -15.84 8.28
N ARG A 12 -0.50 -15.14 9.38
CA ARG A 12 -1.61 -15.52 10.25
C ARG A 12 -2.93 -15.40 9.51
N LYS A 13 -3.76 -16.43 9.57
CA LYS A 13 -5.11 -16.41 9.04
C LYS A 13 -5.98 -15.39 9.78
N MET A 14 -6.86 -14.71 9.03
CA MET A 14 -7.86 -13.81 9.60
C MET A 14 -8.79 -14.58 10.55
N ARG A 15 -8.99 -14.04 11.76
CA ARG A 15 -9.98 -14.56 12.70
C ARG A 15 -11.40 -14.37 12.14
N ARG A 16 -12.19 -15.42 12.10
CA ARG A 16 -13.56 -15.45 11.54
C ARG A 16 -13.59 -15.11 10.03
N ALA A 17 -12.62 -15.60 9.28
CA ALA A 17 -12.53 -15.35 7.83
C ALA A 17 -13.82 -15.77 7.11
N GLU A 18 -14.43 -16.89 7.49
CA GLU A 18 -15.68 -17.41 6.93
C GLU A 18 -16.88 -16.44 7.04
N LYS A 19 -16.82 -15.47 7.95
CA LYS A 19 -17.90 -14.49 8.20
C LYS A 19 -17.53 -13.06 7.80
N LYS A 20 -16.24 -12.77 7.66
CA LYS A 20 -15.75 -11.40 7.56
C LYS A 20 -14.87 -11.15 6.34
N ALA A 21 -14.31 -12.19 5.72
CA ALA A 21 -13.54 -12.00 4.50
C ALA A 21 -14.44 -11.52 3.36
N ILE A 22 -13.96 -10.55 2.62
CA ILE A 22 -14.58 -10.12 1.36
C ILE A 22 -13.91 -10.82 0.17
N PRO A 23 -14.61 -10.94 -0.98
CA PRO A 23 -14.03 -11.50 -2.18
C PRO A 23 -12.75 -10.80 -2.61
N ASN A 24 -11.86 -11.54 -3.26
CA ASN A 24 -10.59 -10.99 -3.72
C ASN A 24 -10.79 -9.81 -4.69
N GLU A 25 -11.80 -9.87 -5.55
CA GLU A 25 -12.15 -8.79 -6.49
C GLU A 25 -12.52 -7.50 -5.75
N GLU A 26 -13.29 -7.60 -4.65
CA GLU A 26 -13.63 -6.44 -3.84
C GLU A 26 -12.40 -5.88 -3.10
N THR A 27 -11.51 -6.75 -2.63
CA THR A 27 -10.25 -6.37 -2.01
C THR A 27 -9.37 -5.58 -2.98
N ILE A 28 -9.23 -6.07 -4.21
CA ILE A 28 -8.50 -5.40 -5.30
C ILE A 28 -9.14 -4.05 -5.63
N ARG A 29 -10.45 -4.02 -5.79
CA ARG A 29 -11.19 -2.79 -6.10
C ARG A 29 -11.00 -1.73 -5.02
N LEU A 30 -11.12 -2.09 -3.75
CA LEU A 30 -10.90 -1.16 -2.64
C LEU A 30 -9.48 -0.56 -2.67
N LEU A 31 -8.45 -1.38 -2.94
CA LEU A 31 -7.09 -0.89 -3.11
C LEU A 31 -6.92 0.02 -4.32
N GLN A 32 -7.60 -0.24 -5.42
CA GLN A 32 -7.50 0.59 -6.63
C GLN A 32 -8.19 1.95 -6.47
N GLU A 33 -9.37 1.97 -5.85
CA GLU A 33 -10.21 3.16 -5.74
C GLU A 33 -9.76 4.09 -4.60
N SER A 34 -9.22 3.55 -3.52
CA SER A 34 -8.78 4.36 -2.38
C SER A 34 -7.58 5.23 -2.74
N LYS A 35 -7.64 6.50 -2.34
CA LYS A 35 -6.58 7.48 -2.61
C LYS A 35 -5.48 7.50 -1.54
N ARG A 36 -5.79 7.08 -0.32
CA ARG A 36 -4.89 7.14 0.83
C ARG A 36 -4.86 5.81 1.54
N GLY A 37 -3.68 5.45 2.01
CA GLY A 37 -3.48 4.30 2.88
C GLY A 37 -2.51 4.65 3.99
N VAL A 38 -2.38 3.76 4.96
CA VAL A 38 -1.43 3.90 6.06
C VAL A 38 -0.31 2.90 5.87
N LEU A 39 0.91 3.41 5.73
CA LEU A 39 2.14 2.62 5.71
C LEU A 39 2.65 2.47 7.16
N ALA A 40 2.86 1.25 7.60
CA ALA A 40 3.49 0.94 8.88
C ALA A 40 4.83 0.22 8.65
N VAL A 41 5.86 0.68 9.33
CA VAL A 41 7.24 0.17 9.25
C VAL A 41 7.78 -0.07 10.66
N ALA A 42 8.85 -0.86 10.78
CA ALA A 42 9.61 -0.99 12.01
C ALA A 42 10.40 0.31 12.26
N GLY A 43 9.90 1.15 13.14
CA GLY A 43 10.49 2.44 13.50
C GLY A 43 11.68 2.32 14.45
N ASP A 44 12.03 3.43 15.08
CA ASP A 44 13.13 3.48 16.05
C ASP A 44 12.69 2.92 17.41
N ASP A 45 13.63 2.36 18.15
CA ASP A 45 13.40 1.80 19.49
C ASP A 45 12.23 0.79 19.57
N ASP A 46 12.10 -0.04 18.54
CA ASP A 46 11.02 -1.04 18.39
C ASP A 46 9.60 -0.48 18.32
N TYR A 47 9.44 0.84 18.23
CA TYR A 47 8.12 1.43 18.00
C TYR A 47 7.66 1.22 16.55
N PRO A 48 6.46 0.66 16.31
CA PRO A 48 5.87 0.70 14.98
C PRO A 48 5.64 2.16 14.56
N TYR A 49 6.14 2.54 13.40
CA TYR A 49 5.91 3.86 12.83
C TYR A 49 4.89 3.76 11.70
N ALA A 50 3.77 4.47 11.83
CA ALA A 50 2.67 4.45 10.87
C ALA A 50 2.41 5.87 10.34
N VAL A 51 2.30 6.01 9.02
CA VAL A 51 2.10 7.29 8.34
C VAL A 51 1.14 7.16 7.16
N PRO A 52 0.19 8.10 6.98
CA PRO A 52 -0.66 8.12 5.79
C PRO A 52 0.16 8.50 4.55
N VAL A 53 -0.13 7.83 3.43
CA VAL A 53 0.50 8.11 2.14
C VAL A 53 -0.54 8.04 1.02
N ASN A 54 -0.38 8.86 -0.01
CA ASN A 54 -1.02 8.66 -1.28
C ASN A 54 -0.30 7.53 -2.02
N TYR A 55 -1.01 6.72 -2.78
CA TYR A 55 -0.44 5.55 -3.43
C TYR A 55 -1.12 5.20 -4.75
N TYR A 56 -0.45 4.38 -5.53
CA TYR A 56 -0.98 3.71 -6.70
C TYR A 56 -0.83 2.19 -6.54
N TYR A 57 -1.88 1.43 -6.84
CA TYR A 57 -1.85 -0.02 -6.84
C TYR A 57 -1.91 -0.58 -8.25
N ASP A 58 -0.87 -1.30 -8.65
CA ASP A 58 -0.80 -2.09 -9.87
C ASP A 58 -1.24 -3.53 -9.56
N ALA A 59 -2.50 -3.83 -9.88
CA ALA A 59 -3.07 -5.14 -9.61
C ALA A 59 -2.44 -6.25 -10.49
N ALA A 60 -2.03 -5.92 -11.70
CA ALA A 60 -1.41 -6.88 -12.62
C ALA A 60 -0.02 -7.30 -12.14
N ALA A 61 0.75 -6.35 -11.60
CA ALA A 61 2.07 -6.61 -11.05
C ALA A 61 2.07 -7.06 -9.58
N GLY A 62 0.94 -6.92 -8.86
CA GLY A 62 0.85 -7.17 -7.43
C GLY A 62 1.70 -6.20 -6.61
N LYS A 63 1.71 -4.92 -6.99
CA LYS A 63 2.60 -3.92 -6.41
C LYS A 63 1.86 -2.65 -6.02
N ILE A 64 2.32 -2.06 -4.91
CA ILE A 64 1.88 -0.74 -4.47
C ILE A 64 3.05 0.23 -4.61
N TYR A 65 2.78 1.42 -5.10
CA TYR A 65 3.76 2.47 -5.29
C TYR A 65 3.35 3.74 -4.56
N PHE A 66 4.32 4.40 -3.92
CA PHE A 66 4.14 5.74 -3.37
C PHE A 66 5.43 6.55 -3.51
N HIS A 67 5.31 7.88 -3.59
CA HIS A 67 6.48 8.75 -3.63
C HIS A 67 6.90 9.17 -2.22
N SER A 68 8.17 9.46 -2.07
CA SER A 68 8.77 9.93 -0.82
C SER A 68 9.94 10.88 -1.13
N SER A 69 10.27 11.75 -0.17
CA SER A 69 11.59 12.40 -0.15
C SER A 69 12.71 11.36 -0.09
N LEU A 70 13.93 11.77 -0.40
CA LEU A 70 15.11 10.88 -0.40
C LEU A 70 15.56 10.47 0.99
N ALA A 71 15.12 11.17 2.03
CA ALA A 71 15.47 10.92 3.43
C ALA A 71 14.25 11.06 4.35
N GLY A 72 14.39 10.59 5.58
CA GLY A 72 13.38 10.70 6.63
C GLY A 72 13.08 9.37 7.30
N HIS A 73 12.34 9.42 8.43
CA HIS A 73 12.11 8.27 9.30
C HIS A 73 11.63 7.02 8.57
N LYS A 74 10.59 7.12 7.72
CA LYS A 74 10.11 5.95 6.97
C LYS A 74 11.14 5.39 5.99
N VAL A 75 11.96 6.27 5.38
CA VAL A 75 13.02 5.86 4.44
C VAL A 75 14.10 5.08 5.16
N ASP A 76 14.57 5.61 6.30
CA ASP A 76 15.59 4.97 7.11
C ASP A 76 15.09 3.64 7.71
N ALA A 77 13.84 3.61 8.17
CA ALA A 77 13.20 2.41 8.67
C ALA A 77 13.13 1.30 7.60
N MET A 78 12.69 1.63 6.37
CA MET A 78 12.62 0.66 5.27
C MET A 78 14.00 0.19 4.79
N LYS A 79 15.04 1.02 4.88
CA LYS A 79 16.43 0.61 4.60
C LYS A 79 16.92 -0.42 5.62
N ARG A 80 16.57 -0.26 6.90
CA ARG A 80 16.93 -1.20 7.96
C ARG A 80 16.12 -2.50 7.88
N ASN A 81 14.82 -2.38 7.64
CA ASN A 81 13.91 -3.52 7.53
C ASN A 81 12.87 -3.24 6.44
N PRO A 82 12.96 -3.91 5.29
CA PRO A 82 12.05 -3.69 4.17
C PRO A 82 10.64 -4.24 4.41
N LYS A 83 10.42 -5.07 5.43
CA LYS A 83 9.10 -5.63 5.74
C LYS A 83 8.17 -4.53 6.22
N ILE A 84 7.00 -4.43 5.59
CA ILE A 84 6.00 -3.41 5.88
C ILE A 84 4.62 -4.02 6.08
N CYS A 85 3.76 -3.25 6.73
CA CYS A 85 2.32 -3.43 6.67
C CYS A 85 1.71 -2.18 6.01
N PHE A 86 0.77 -2.40 5.09
CA PHE A 86 0.04 -1.31 4.46
C PHE A 86 -1.45 -1.59 4.57
N THR A 87 -2.24 -0.58 4.94
CA THR A 87 -3.68 -0.75 5.10
C THR A 87 -4.47 0.39 4.47
N VAL A 88 -5.63 0.04 3.94
CA VAL A 88 -6.66 0.98 3.53
C VAL A 88 -7.99 0.57 4.15
N TYR A 89 -8.89 1.52 4.30
CA TYR A 89 -10.28 1.28 4.64
C TYR A 89 -11.20 2.15 3.79
N GLY A 90 -12.36 1.61 3.47
CA GLY A 90 -13.38 2.29 2.68
C GLY A 90 -14.28 3.18 3.51
N GLU A 91 -15.16 3.89 2.83
CA GLU A 91 -16.21 4.67 3.48
C GLU A 91 -17.22 3.74 4.17
N PRO A 92 -17.76 4.15 5.33
CA PRO A 92 -18.84 3.42 5.99
C PRO A 92 -20.09 3.34 5.11
N GLU A 93 -20.69 2.17 5.05
CA GLU A 93 -21.90 1.92 4.27
C GLU A 93 -23.02 1.37 5.16
N ILE A 94 -24.19 2.01 5.13
CA ILE A 94 -25.40 1.49 5.77
C ILE A 94 -26.06 0.53 4.79
N LYS A 95 -26.29 -0.72 5.22
CA LYS A 95 -26.96 -1.74 4.44
C LYS A 95 -28.37 -1.99 4.98
N ASP A 96 -29.34 -1.98 4.09
CA ASP A 96 -30.74 -2.25 4.40
C ASP A 96 -31.30 -1.40 5.56
N LEU A 97 -31.93 -2.03 6.52
CA LEU A 97 -32.50 -1.41 7.71
C LEU A 97 -31.55 -1.42 8.92
N ASP A 98 -30.28 -1.68 8.72
CA ASP A 98 -29.29 -1.70 9.79
C ASP A 98 -28.95 -0.24 10.22
N TRP A 99 -28.81 -0.05 11.51
CA TRP A 99 -28.42 1.24 12.07
C TRP A 99 -26.89 1.43 12.14
N ALA A 100 -26.17 0.31 12.18
CA ALA A 100 -24.70 0.34 12.28
C ALA A 100 -24.06 0.14 10.91
N PRO A 101 -23.12 1.00 10.52
CA PRO A 101 -22.47 0.92 9.23
C PRO A 101 -21.56 -0.29 9.10
N TYR A 102 -21.33 -0.70 7.87
CA TYR A 102 -20.31 -1.68 7.49
C TYR A 102 -19.10 -0.97 6.91
N VAL A 103 -17.92 -1.39 7.30
CA VAL A 103 -16.65 -0.85 6.80
C VAL A 103 -15.79 -1.98 6.23
N LYS A 104 -15.35 -1.79 4.99
CA LYS A 104 -14.38 -2.68 4.35
C LYS A 104 -12.97 -2.17 4.58
N SER A 105 -12.03 -3.08 4.79
CA SER A 105 -10.61 -2.75 4.93
C SER A 105 -9.74 -3.82 4.27
N VAL A 106 -8.55 -3.40 3.86
CA VAL A 106 -7.52 -4.28 3.31
C VAL A 106 -6.25 -4.11 4.13
N VAL A 107 -5.62 -5.24 4.47
CA VAL A 107 -4.30 -5.28 5.09
C VAL A 107 -3.36 -6.03 4.17
N VAL A 108 -2.24 -5.41 3.86
CA VAL A 108 -1.18 -5.93 3.01
C VAL A 108 0.10 -6.09 3.83
N PHE A 109 0.76 -7.23 3.68
CA PHE A 109 2.14 -7.42 4.10
C PHE A 109 3.02 -7.56 2.86
N GLY A 110 4.19 -6.95 2.89
CA GLY A 110 5.10 -6.97 1.76
C GLY A 110 6.47 -6.40 2.10
N LYS A 111 7.26 -6.22 1.05
CA LYS A 111 8.61 -5.64 1.14
C LYS A 111 8.69 -4.38 0.31
N ALA A 112 9.19 -3.32 0.91
CA ALA A 112 9.38 -2.02 0.28
C ALA A 112 10.82 -1.85 -0.19
N GLN A 113 11.00 -1.29 -1.40
CA GLN A 113 12.30 -0.93 -1.95
C GLN A 113 12.19 0.30 -2.86
N PRO A 114 13.24 1.13 -2.99
CA PRO A 114 13.27 2.19 -3.97
C PRO A 114 13.26 1.64 -5.40
N VAL A 115 12.55 2.32 -6.31
CA VAL A 115 12.65 2.07 -7.76
C VAL A 115 13.94 2.70 -8.27
N ALA A 116 14.94 1.86 -8.56
CA ALA A 116 16.28 2.32 -8.94
C ALA A 116 16.37 2.77 -10.42
N ASP A 117 15.61 2.11 -11.32
CA ASP A 117 15.61 2.44 -12.74
C ASP A 117 14.88 3.76 -12.99
N PRO A 118 15.56 4.79 -13.58
CA PRO A 118 14.97 6.10 -13.84
C PRO A 118 13.79 6.06 -14.83
N GLU A 119 13.82 5.20 -15.84
CA GLU A 119 12.74 5.07 -16.81
C GLU A 119 11.49 4.47 -16.15
N LYS A 120 11.66 3.40 -15.38
CA LYS A 120 10.58 2.81 -14.58
C LYS A 120 10.04 3.82 -13.57
N LYS A 121 10.92 4.55 -12.87
CA LYS A 121 10.53 5.59 -11.93
C LYS A 121 9.63 6.64 -12.60
N ARG A 122 10.01 7.13 -13.79
CA ARG A 122 9.24 8.13 -14.55
C ARG A 122 7.87 7.58 -14.95
N ALA A 123 7.83 6.37 -15.49
CA ALA A 123 6.58 5.73 -15.91
C ALA A 123 5.62 5.53 -14.74
N VAL A 124 6.11 5.05 -13.59
CA VAL A 124 5.29 4.83 -12.39
C VAL A 124 4.84 6.16 -11.77
N LEU A 125 5.71 7.19 -11.72
CA LEU A 125 5.33 8.54 -11.29
C LEU A 125 4.21 9.11 -12.15
N LYS A 126 4.27 8.93 -13.47
CA LYS A 126 3.22 9.38 -14.38
C LYS A 126 1.89 8.70 -14.06
N THR A 127 1.87 7.37 -13.97
CA THR A 127 0.67 6.60 -13.63
C THR A 127 0.12 6.98 -12.25
N PHE A 128 1.00 7.16 -11.27
CA PHE A 128 0.63 7.64 -9.94
C PHE A 128 0.00 9.03 -10.01
N ALA A 129 0.65 9.98 -10.69
CA ALA A 129 0.18 11.36 -10.81
C ALA A 129 -1.21 11.45 -11.46
N MET A 130 -1.48 10.65 -12.49
CA MET A 130 -2.77 10.62 -13.18
C MET A 130 -3.95 10.17 -12.29
N LYS A 131 -3.67 9.55 -11.15
CA LYS A 131 -4.70 9.23 -10.14
C LYS A 131 -5.14 10.46 -9.33
N TYR A 132 -4.30 11.49 -9.25
CA TYR A 132 -4.47 12.62 -8.33
C TYR A 132 -4.59 13.98 -9.04
N TYR A 133 -3.90 14.16 -10.15
CA TYR A 133 -3.91 15.41 -10.91
C TYR A 133 -5.10 15.49 -11.88
N PRO A 134 -5.63 16.71 -12.14
CA PRO A 134 -6.81 16.86 -12.96
C PRO A 134 -6.56 16.59 -14.44
N ASN A 135 -5.31 16.77 -14.91
CA ASN A 135 -4.93 16.54 -16.30
C ASN A 135 -3.46 16.17 -16.45
N GLU A 136 -3.12 15.69 -17.64
CA GLU A 136 -1.78 15.18 -17.96
C GLU A 136 -0.69 16.26 -17.97
N ALA A 137 -1.02 17.47 -18.44
CA ALA A 137 -0.03 18.55 -18.53
C ALA A 137 0.45 19.00 -17.14
N GLU A 138 -0.46 19.14 -16.18
CA GLU A 138 -0.11 19.47 -14.79
C GLU A 138 0.70 18.34 -14.15
N ALA A 139 0.35 17.08 -14.42
CA ALA A 139 1.11 15.93 -13.93
C ALA A 139 2.55 15.92 -14.48
N ASP A 140 2.73 16.21 -15.77
CA ASP A 140 4.05 16.26 -16.40
C ASP A 140 4.90 17.41 -15.86
N GLU A 141 4.32 18.59 -15.69
CA GLU A 141 5.00 19.76 -15.13
C GLU A 141 5.53 19.47 -13.72
N GLU A 142 4.69 18.90 -12.85
CA GLU A 142 5.09 18.56 -11.48
C GLU A 142 6.17 17.47 -11.44
N ILE A 143 6.08 16.47 -12.32
CA ILE A 143 7.11 15.44 -12.43
C ILE A 143 8.45 16.05 -12.84
N GLU A 144 8.50 16.95 -13.82
CA GLU A 144 9.75 17.58 -14.25
C GLU A 144 10.37 18.44 -13.14
N LEU A 145 9.55 19.15 -12.37
CA LEU A 145 10.02 19.98 -11.25
C LEU A 145 10.66 19.12 -10.14
N ASP A 146 10.00 18.04 -9.75
CA ASP A 146 10.35 17.31 -8.54
C ASP A 146 11.08 15.97 -8.78
N PHE A 147 11.27 15.54 -10.04
CA PHE A 147 11.82 14.23 -10.37
C PHE A 147 13.10 13.86 -9.62
N ARG A 148 14.00 14.84 -9.40
CA ARG A 148 15.28 14.61 -8.69
C ARG A 148 15.14 14.64 -7.17
N ALA A 149 14.12 15.31 -6.65
CA ALA A 149 13.91 15.50 -5.22
C ALA A 149 13.12 14.36 -4.57
N VAL A 150 12.42 13.57 -5.37
CA VAL A 150 11.59 12.47 -4.89
C VAL A 150 12.16 11.12 -5.30
N GLN A 151 11.81 10.08 -4.56
CA GLN A 151 11.96 8.69 -4.95
C GLN A 151 10.60 8.01 -5.00
N MET A 152 10.46 7.03 -5.90
CA MET A 152 9.35 6.08 -5.86
C MET A 152 9.75 4.88 -5.03
N ILE A 153 8.87 4.50 -4.12
CA ILE A 153 8.98 3.26 -3.35
C ILE A 153 8.00 2.25 -3.93
N GLU A 154 8.51 1.07 -4.20
CA GLU A 154 7.74 -0.09 -4.64
C GLU A 154 7.56 -1.05 -3.47
N ILE A 155 6.32 -1.42 -3.18
CA ILE A 155 5.99 -2.51 -2.26
C ILE A 155 5.62 -3.72 -3.09
N THR A 156 6.38 -4.81 -2.97
CA THR A 156 5.99 -6.10 -3.50
C THR A 156 5.11 -6.80 -2.48
N ILE A 157 3.87 -7.11 -2.86
CA ILE A 157 2.87 -7.73 -1.98
C ILE A 157 3.23 -9.20 -1.79
N GLU A 158 3.36 -9.64 -0.54
CA GLU A 158 3.56 -11.05 -0.15
C GLU A 158 2.27 -11.69 0.36
N HIS A 159 1.40 -10.89 0.99
CA HIS A 159 0.12 -11.34 1.52
C HIS A 159 -0.87 -10.19 1.60
N MET A 160 -2.13 -10.47 1.27
CA MET A 160 -3.20 -9.47 1.29
C MET A 160 -4.49 -10.11 1.78
N THR A 161 -5.21 -9.40 2.65
CA THR A 161 -6.53 -9.82 3.13
C THR A 161 -7.51 -8.66 3.11
N GLY A 162 -8.69 -8.90 2.57
CA GLY A 162 -9.83 -7.99 2.65
C GLY A 162 -10.85 -8.44 3.69
N LYS A 163 -11.41 -7.48 4.41
CA LYS A 163 -12.33 -7.74 5.51
C LYS A 163 -13.44 -6.70 5.54
N GLU A 164 -14.65 -7.15 5.88
CA GLU A 164 -15.78 -6.28 6.23
C GLU A 164 -16.18 -6.49 7.69
N ILE A 165 -16.41 -5.40 8.40
CA ILE A 165 -16.95 -5.42 9.77
C ILE A 165 -18.17 -4.53 9.84
N GLN A 166 -19.10 -4.88 10.73
CA GLN A 166 -20.17 -3.99 11.14
C GLN A 166 -19.75 -3.31 12.44
N GLU A 167 -19.87 -1.98 12.48
CA GLU A 167 -19.49 -1.14 13.62
C GLU A 167 -20.63 -1.10 14.65
N LYS A 168 -20.74 -2.15 15.44
CA LYS A 168 -21.70 -2.27 16.57
C LYS A 168 -21.02 -2.10 17.91
#